data_aca173c5f5e7adcc4711daeaa8305df9
#
_entry.id   aca173c5f5e7adcc4711daeaa8305df9
#
_cell.length_a   1.000
_cell.length_b   1.000
_cell.length_c   1.000
_cell.angle_alpha   90.00
_cell.angle_beta   90.00
_cell.angle_gamma   90.00
#
_symmetry.space_group_name_H-M   'P 1'
#
loop_
_entity.id
_entity.type
_entity.pdbx_description
1 polymer ?
#
loop_
_entity_poly.entity_id
_entity_poly.type
_entity_poly.pdbx_seq_one_letter_code
_entity_poly.pdbx_strand_id
1 'polypeptide(L)'
;MSRVSIQTQDFDVSTELAQLRAQDARVGAVCCFVGTVRDRNEGDSIAAMELEHYPGMTEKSIEAMLDAAMQRFDIYAARVIHRVGLLAPLDQIVLVAVTSAHRGESFQACEFLMDYLKTQAPFWKKEQTPAGARWVDARVADDAALARWGIAAAPQLG
;
A
#
# COMPACT_ATOMS: atom_id res chain seq x y z
N MET A 1 -9.83 -7.79 -14.21
CA MET A 1 -9.31 -6.67 -13.40
C MET A 1 -7.91 -7.02 -12.94
N SER A 2 -6.96 -6.13 -13.15
CA SER A 2 -5.59 -6.30 -12.63
C SER A 2 -5.57 -6.19 -11.10
N ARG A 3 -4.73 -6.98 -10.43
CA ARG A 3 -4.58 -6.90 -8.97
C ARG A 3 -3.74 -5.71 -8.52
N VAL A 4 -2.86 -5.22 -9.38
CA VAL A 4 -1.91 -4.15 -9.05
C VAL A 4 -2.01 -3.04 -10.10
N SER A 5 -2.04 -1.79 -9.63
CA SER A 5 -1.89 -0.62 -10.49
C SER A 5 -0.94 0.38 -9.83
N ILE A 6 0.13 0.73 -10.54
CA ILE A 6 1.03 1.84 -10.17
C ILE A 6 0.72 2.96 -11.15
N GLN A 7 0.24 4.09 -10.64
CA GLN A 7 -0.32 5.13 -11.48
C GLN A 7 -0.10 6.52 -10.89
N THR A 8 -0.16 7.54 -11.73
CA THR A 8 -0.12 8.93 -11.26
C THR A 8 -1.52 9.46 -10.94
N GLN A 9 -2.54 8.91 -11.59
CA GLN A 9 -3.92 9.36 -11.45
C GLN A 9 -4.51 8.93 -10.11
N ASP A 10 -5.45 9.73 -9.62
CA ASP A 10 -6.25 9.38 -8.45
C ASP A 10 -7.16 8.20 -8.74
N PHE A 11 -7.79 7.65 -7.72
CA PHE A 11 -8.71 6.53 -7.82
C PHE A 11 -9.97 6.81 -7.01
N ASP A 12 -11.07 6.21 -7.42
CA ASP A 12 -12.35 6.28 -6.71
C ASP A 12 -12.54 5.03 -5.87
N VAL A 13 -12.49 5.17 -4.55
CA VAL A 13 -12.55 4.05 -3.61
C VAL A 13 -13.84 3.26 -3.77
N SER A 14 -14.98 3.95 -3.85
CA SER A 14 -16.28 3.27 -3.98
C SER A 14 -16.36 2.42 -5.24
N THR A 15 -15.88 2.94 -6.37
CA THR A 15 -15.85 2.20 -7.64
C THR A 15 -14.94 0.98 -7.54
N GLU A 16 -13.75 1.14 -6.96
CA GLU A 16 -12.81 0.03 -6.82
C GLU A 16 -13.36 -1.08 -5.93
N LEU A 17 -13.98 -0.73 -4.81
CA LEU A 17 -14.57 -1.72 -3.91
C LEU A 17 -15.77 -2.43 -4.56
N ALA A 18 -16.59 -1.71 -5.31
CA ALA A 18 -17.72 -2.30 -6.02
C ALA A 18 -17.26 -3.31 -7.07
N GLN A 19 -16.22 -2.96 -7.82
CA GLN A 19 -15.66 -3.86 -8.83
C GLN A 19 -15.03 -5.10 -8.20
N LEU A 20 -14.35 -4.94 -7.06
CA LEU A 20 -13.68 -6.05 -6.39
C LEU A 20 -14.69 -7.06 -5.83
N ARG A 21 -15.73 -6.59 -5.14
CA ARG A 21 -16.74 -7.50 -4.57
C ARG A 21 -17.63 -8.14 -5.63
N ALA A 22 -17.76 -7.52 -6.80
CA ALA A 22 -18.56 -8.09 -7.90
C ALA A 22 -17.94 -9.35 -8.50
N GLN A 23 -16.68 -9.64 -8.20
CA GLN A 23 -15.98 -10.80 -8.75
C GLN A 23 -16.44 -12.13 -8.14
N ASP A 24 -17.05 -12.09 -6.94
CA ASP A 24 -17.44 -13.31 -6.25
C ASP A 24 -18.67 -13.04 -5.38
N ALA A 25 -19.75 -13.74 -5.64
CA ALA A 25 -21.00 -13.60 -4.90
C ALA A 25 -20.93 -14.10 -3.45
N ARG A 26 -19.87 -14.83 -3.08
CA ARG A 26 -19.66 -15.34 -1.71
C ARG A 26 -19.09 -14.29 -0.76
N VAL A 27 -18.70 -13.12 -1.28
CA VAL A 27 -18.11 -12.05 -0.48
C VAL A 27 -19.09 -11.58 0.59
N GLY A 28 -18.69 -11.72 1.86
CA GLY A 28 -19.43 -11.23 3.01
C GLY A 28 -18.74 -10.08 3.72
N ALA A 29 -17.47 -9.82 3.38
CA ALA A 29 -16.68 -8.76 4.01
C ALA A 29 -15.74 -8.11 3.00
N VAL A 30 -15.64 -6.80 3.07
CA VAL A 30 -14.67 -6.00 2.31
C VAL A 30 -13.91 -5.14 3.30
N CYS A 31 -12.59 -5.23 3.30
CA CYS A 31 -11.73 -4.38 4.11
C CYS A 31 -10.83 -3.58 3.20
N CYS A 32 -10.68 -2.29 3.44
CA CYS A 32 -9.73 -1.49 2.69
C CYS A 32 -8.97 -0.55 3.60
N PHE A 33 -7.78 -0.22 3.17
CA PHE A 33 -6.95 0.84 3.74
C PHE A 33 -6.68 1.87 2.65
N VAL A 34 -6.82 3.15 3.00
CA VAL A 34 -6.45 4.26 2.14
C VAL A 34 -5.41 5.09 2.87
N GLY A 35 -4.24 5.25 2.26
CA GLY A 35 -3.21 6.15 2.77
C GLY A 35 -3.29 7.50 2.06
N THR A 36 -3.06 8.56 2.81
CA THR A 36 -3.09 9.93 2.28
C THR A 36 -1.83 10.69 2.69
N VAL A 37 -1.52 11.74 1.96
CA VAL A 37 -0.40 12.62 2.28
C VAL A 37 -0.78 13.50 3.47
N ARG A 38 0.02 13.47 4.53
CA ARG A 38 -0.14 14.38 5.67
C ARG A 38 0.58 15.69 5.39
N ASP A 39 0.10 16.79 5.99
CA ASP A 39 0.75 18.09 5.88
C ASP A 39 1.99 18.23 6.79
N ARG A 40 2.28 17.20 7.61
CA ARG A 40 3.43 17.18 8.53
C ARG A 40 4.05 15.79 8.59
N ASN A 41 5.37 15.77 8.75
CA ASN A 41 6.11 14.55 9.02
C ASN A 41 7.23 14.88 10.02
N GLU A 42 7.24 14.19 11.18
CA GLU A 42 8.23 14.39 12.25
C GLU A 42 8.30 15.87 12.71
N GLY A 43 7.15 16.54 12.77
CA GLY A 43 7.04 17.92 13.20
C GLY A 43 7.25 18.97 12.12
N ASP A 44 7.75 18.58 10.95
CA ASP A 44 7.97 19.50 9.81
C ASP A 44 6.75 19.58 8.92
N SER A 45 6.47 20.77 8.38
CA SER A 45 5.45 20.98 7.36
C SER A 45 5.85 20.33 6.05
N ILE A 46 4.90 19.67 5.40
CA ILE A 46 5.09 19.04 4.09
C ILE A 46 4.24 19.80 3.08
N ALA A 47 4.87 20.48 2.13
CA ALA A 47 4.17 21.19 1.05
C ALA A 47 3.75 20.22 -0.06
N ALA A 48 4.59 19.21 -0.33
CA ALA A 48 4.35 18.19 -1.35
C ALA A 48 5.20 16.97 -1.08
N MET A 49 4.78 15.83 -1.63
CA MET A 49 5.54 14.60 -1.60
C MET A 49 5.69 14.09 -3.03
N GLU A 50 6.87 13.62 -3.38
CA GLU A 50 7.11 12.96 -4.65
C GLU A 50 7.45 11.50 -4.40
N LEU A 51 6.73 10.60 -5.06
CA LEU A 51 6.96 9.17 -4.98
C LEU A 51 7.53 8.66 -6.28
N GLU A 52 8.60 7.89 -6.16
CA GLU A 52 9.22 7.18 -7.27
C GLU A 52 9.18 5.70 -7.03
N HIS A 53 9.19 4.92 -8.09
CA HIS A 53 9.19 3.47 -8.03
C HIS A 53 10.16 2.88 -9.06
N TYR A 54 10.36 1.58 -8.99
CA TYR A 54 11.19 0.84 -9.93
C TYR A 54 10.27 0.10 -10.92
N PRO A 55 9.99 0.66 -12.12
CA PRO A 55 9.04 0.06 -13.06
C PRO A 55 9.37 -1.41 -13.37
N GLY A 56 8.33 -2.24 -13.33
CA GLY A 56 8.46 -3.69 -13.48
C GLY A 56 8.79 -4.42 -12.18
N MET A 57 9.79 -3.97 -11.44
CA MET A 57 10.19 -4.59 -10.17
C MET A 57 9.17 -4.33 -9.08
N THR A 58 8.64 -3.13 -9.00
CA THR A 58 7.63 -2.76 -8.01
C THR A 58 6.36 -3.58 -8.19
N GLU A 59 5.88 -3.71 -9.42
CA GLU A 59 4.69 -4.52 -9.71
C GLU A 59 4.91 -5.98 -9.35
N LYS A 60 6.07 -6.55 -9.68
CA LYS A 60 6.42 -7.94 -9.33
C LYS A 60 6.46 -8.14 -7.82
N SER A 61 7.04 -7.20 -7.08
CA SER A 61 7.11 -7.27 -5.63
C SER A 61 5.71 -7.27 -5.01
N ILE A 62 4.82 -6.41 -5.52
CA ILE A 62 3.44 -6.35 -5.02
C ILE A 62 2.65 -7.61 -5.41
N GLU A 63 2.82 -8.12 -6.63
CA GLU A 63 2.19 -9.38 -7.03
C GLU A 63 2.63 -10.53 -6.12
N ALA A 64 3.91 -10.60 -5.75
CA ALA A 64 4.41 -11.63 -4.85
C ALA A 64 3.78 -11.53 -3.46
N MET A 65 3.60 -10.32 -2.93
CA MET A 65 2.95 -10.17 -1.62
C MET A 65 1.46 -10.49 -1.67
N LEU A 66 0.79 -10.22 -2.79
CA LEU A 66 -0.59 -10.64 -2.99
C LEU A 66 -0.72 -12.16 -3.02
N ASP A 67 0.19 -12.84 -3.73
CA ASP A 67 0.24 -14.30 -3.73
C ASP A 67 0.45 -14.86 -2.33
N ALA A 68 1.35 -14.25 -1.55
CA ALA A 68 1.59 -14.65 -0.17
C ALA A 68 0.33 -14.47 0.69
N ALA A 69 -0.40 -13.39 0.52
CA ALA A 69 -1.64 -13.14 1.25
C ALA A 69 -2.71 -14.16 0.89
N MET A 70 -2.85 -14.51 -0.40
CA MET A 70 -3.79 -15.51 -0.86
C MET A 70 -3.50 -16.91 -0.28
N GLN A 71 -2.23 -17.19 0.00
CA GLN A 71 -1.83 -18.46 0.62
C GLN A 71 -2.03 -18.48 2.14
N ARG A 72 -1.82 -17.33 2.80
CA ARG A 72 -1.86 -17.23 4.27
C ARG A 72 -3.28 -17.09 4.82
N PHE A 73 -4.16 -16.44 4.08
CA PHE A 73 -5.48 -16.06 4.55
C PHE A 73 -6.56 -16.58 3.62
N ASP A 74 -7.71 -16.91 4.20
CA ASP A 74 -8.88 -17.34 3.43
C ASP A 74 -9.61 -16.12 2.87
N ILE A 75 -9.09 -15.59 1.78
CA ILE A 75 -9.61 -14.40 1.10
C ILE A 75 -9.96 -14.75 -0.34
N TYR A 76 -10.88 -13.99 -0.92
CA TYR A 76 -11.31 -14.23 -2.31
C TYR A 76 -10.51 -13.39 -3.30
N ALA A 77 -10.28 -12.12 -3.00
CA ALA A 77 -9.56 -11.22 -3.89
C ALA A 77 -8.87 -10.12 -3.10
N ALA A 78 -7.84 -9.56 -3.70
CA ALA A 78 -7.15 -8.39 -3.18
C ALA A 78 -6.71 -7.50 -4.33
N ARG A 79 -6.68 -6.19 -4.07
CA ARG A 79 -6.22 -5.20 -5.05
C ARG A 79 -5.38 -4.15 -4.36
N VAL A 80 -4.29 -3.77 -5.02
CA VAL A 80 -3.41 -2.68 -4.58
C VAL A 80 -3.31 -1.65 -5.69
N ILE A 81 -3.63 -0.41 -5.36
CA ILE A 81 -3.37 0.74 -6.23
C ILE A 81 -2.41 1.65 -5.49
N HIS A 82 -1.30 1.99 -6.11
CA HIS A 82 -0.32 2.90 -5.52
C HIS A 82 -0.01 4.03 -6.48
N ARG A 83 -0.18 5.25 -6.02
CA ARG A 83 0.15 6.43 -6.82
C ARG A 83 1.62 6.75 -6.69
N VAL A 84 2.16 7.32 -7.75
CA VAL A 84 3.53 7.84 -7.83
C VAL A 84 3.49 9.23 -8.43
N GLY A 85 4.63 9.91 -8.42
CA GLY A 85 4.75 11.28 -8.88
C GLY A 85 4.49 12.28 -7.76
N LEU A 86 4.15 13.50 -8.13
CA LEU A 86 3.98 14.60 -7.20
C LEU A 86 2.58 14.57 -6.57
N LEU A 87 2.54 14.55 -5.24
CA LEU A 87 1.30 14.51 -4.46
C LEU A 87 1.28 15.64 -3.45
N ALA A 88 0.10 16.23 -3.26
CA ALA A 88 -0.13 17.31 -2.30
C ALA A 88 -0.75 16.75 -1.02
N PRO A 89 -0.69 17.49 0.12
CA PRO A 89 -1.40 17.11 1.34
C PRO A 89 -2.86 16.77 1.06
N LEU A 90 -3.34 15.71 1.71
CA LEU A 90 -4.68 15.11 1.58
C LEU A 90 -4.89 14.28 0.31
N ASP A 91 -3.98 14.29 -0.65
CA ASP A 91 -4.07 13.39 -1.79
C ASP A 91 -4.00 11.94 -1.34
N GLN A 92 -4.78 11.09 -2.00
CA GLN A 92 -4.71 9.65 -1.81
C GLN A 92 -3.41 9.11 -2.38
N ILE A 93 -2.72 8.24 -1.64
CA ILE A 93 -1.47 7.63 -2.08
C ILE A 93 -1.71 6.18 -2.49
N VAL A 94 -2.40 5.44 -1.65
CA VAL A 94 -2.50 3.99 -1.78
C VAL A 94 -3.87 3.49 -1.37
N LEU A 95 -4.35 2.49 -2.09
CA LEU A 95 -5.51 1.69 -1.72
C LEU A 95 -5.07 0.23 -1.63
N VAL A 96 -5.37 -0.40 -0.50
CA VAL A 96 -5.31 -1.87 -0.36
C VAL A 96 -6.70 -2.33 -0.01
N ALA A 97 -7.27 -3.21 -0.82
CA ALA A 97 -8.63 -3.72 -0.62
C ALA A 97 -8.61 -5.25 -0.67
N VAL A 98 -9.36 -5.88 0.23
CA VAL A 98 -9.43 -7.34 0.37
C VAL A 98 -10.87 -7.75 0.56
N THR A 99 -11.28 -8.84 -0.10
CA THR A 99 -12.59 -9.45 0.08
C THR A 99 -12.46 -10.84 0.68
N SER A 100 -13.39 -11.19 1.58
CA SER A 100 -13.43 -12.49 2.23
C SER A 100 -14.87 -12.87 2.59
N ALA A 101 -15.07 -14.08 3.09
CA ALA A 101 -16.37 -14.50 3.59
C ALA A 101 -16.72 -13.79 4.90
N HIS A 102 -15.73 -13.67 5.80
CA HIS A 102 -15.89 -13.11 7.13
C HIS A 102 -14.82 -12.05 7.41
N ARG A 103 -15.14 -11.10 8.30
CA ARG A 103 -14.30 -9.90 8.53
C ARG A 103 -12.89 -10.19 9.05
N GLY A 104 -12.71 -11.24 9.83
CA GLY A 104 -11.41 -11.54 10.45
C GLY A 104 -10.29 -11.73 9.43
N GLU A 105 -10.55 -12.53 8.41
CA GLU A 105 -9.58 -12.79 7.35
C GLU A 105 -9.26 -11.54 6.54
N SER A 106 -10.26 -10.73 6.22
CA SER A 106 -10.04 -9.51 5.45
C SER A 106 -9.27 -8.47 6.25
N PHE A 107 -9.52 -8.32 7.55
CA PHE A 107 -8.75 -7.44 8.42
C PHE A 107 -7.28 -7.86 8.48
N GLN A 108 -7.04 -9.14 8.72
CA GLN A 108 -5.67 -9.66 8.84
C GLN A 108 -4.90 -9.54 7.53
N ALA A 109 -5.53 -9.89 6.43
CA ALA A 109 -4.90 -9.82 5.11
C ALA A 109 -4.58 -8.37 4.71
N CYS A 110 -5.48 -7.44 4.99
CA CYS A 110 -5.26 -6.03 4.71
C CYS A 110 -4.07 -5.49 5.51
N GLU A 111 -4.00 -5.79 6.79
CA GLU A 111 -2.89 -5.39 7.64
C GLU A 111 -1.56 -6.01 7.20
N PHE A 112 -1.56 -7.30 6.89
CA PHE A 112 -0.39 -8.00 6.34
C PHE A 112 0.13 -7.32 5.06
N LEU A 113 -0.78 -7.03 4.13
CA LEU A 113 -0.40 -6.37 2.88
C LEU A 113 0.17 -4.98 3.10
N MET A 114 -0.38 -4.23 4.05
CA MET A 114 0.15 -2.91 4.36
C MET A 114 1.54 -2.98 5.00
N ASP A 115 1.77 -3.92 5.92
CA ASP A 115 3.08 -4.11 6.54
C ASP A 115 4.12 -4.53 5.49
N TYR A 116 3.73 -5.41 4.58
CA TYR A 116 4.61 -5.86 3.50
C TYR A 116 4.92 -4.74 2.51
N LEU A 117 3.88 -4.00 2.11
CA LEU A 117 4.00 -2.89 1.14
C LEU A 117 4.93 -1.79 1.66
N LYS A 118 4.83 -1.44 2.92
CA LYS A 118 5.63 -0.40 3.56
C LYS A 118 7.12 -0.73 3.64
N THR A 119 7.46 -2.01 3.65
CA THR A 119 8.83 -2.46 3.94
C THR A 119 9.52 -3.12 2.74
N GLN A 120 8.77 -3.79 1.86
CA GLN A 120 9.35 -4.64 0.82
C GLN A 120 9.12 -4.13 -0.60
N ALA A 121 8.16 -3.24 -0.82
CA ALA A 121 7.95 -2.68 -2.15
C ALA A 121 8.97 -1.57 -2.43
N PRO A 122 9.60 -1.57 -3.62
CA PRO A 122 10.63 -0.58 -3.94
C PRO A 122 10.02 0.78 -4.35
N PHE A 123 9.64 1.55 -3.35
CA PHE A 123 9.22 2.93 -3.50
C PHE A 123 10.21 3.85 -2.79
N TRP A 124 10.43 5.02 -3.37
CA TRP A 124 11.22 6.10 -2.76
C TRP A 124 10.32 7.31 -2.57
N LYS A 125 10.43 7.94 -1.41
CA LYS A 125 9.64 9.08 -1.03
C LYS A 125 10.53 10.30 -0.78
N LYS A 126 10.23 11.40 -1.46
CA LYS A 126 10.91 12.68 -1.30
C LYS A 126 9.90 13.72 -0.84
N GLU A 127 10.19 14.38 0.27
CA GLU A 127 9.31 15.40 0.85
C GLU A 127 9.86 16.80 0.56
N GLN A 128 8.96 17.71 0.20
CA GLN A 128 9.24 19.14 0.07
C GLN A 128 8.91 19.81 1.39
N THR A 129 9.92 20.35 2.06
CA THR A 129 9.78 21.03 3.35
C THR A 129 10.27 22.47 3.24
N PRO A 130 10.01 23.36 4.25
CA PRO A 130 10.57 24.70 4.25
C PRO A 130 12.11 24.72 4.20
N ALA A 131 12.76 23.65 4.67
CA ALA A 131 14.22 23.51 4.62
C ALA A 131 14.74 22.94 3.30
N GLY A 132 13.84 22.64 2.33
CA GLY A 132 14.17 22.05 1.05
C GLY A 132 13.65 20.61 0.91
N ALA A 133 14.06 19.95 -0.16
CA ALA A 133 13.66 18.58 -0.45
C ALA A 133 14.51 17.59 0.36
N ARG A 134 13.88 16.51 0.84
CA ARG A 134 14.58 15.42 1.53
C ARG A 134 13.97 14.06 1.19
N TRP A 135 14.82 13.03 1.12
CA TRP A 135 14.37 11.64 1.05
C TRP A 135 13.95 11.15 2.43
N VAL A 136 12.89 10.34 2.48
CA VAL A 136 12.36 9.80 3.73
C VAL A 136 12.73 8.33 3.83
N ASP A 137 13.39 7.96 4.94
CA ASP A 137 13.78 6.58 5.20
C ASP A 137 12.62 5.75 5.75
N ALA A 138 12.71 4.42 5.55
CA ALA A 138 11.78 3.48 6.17
C ALA A 138 11.89 3.56 7.70
N ARG A 139 10.75 3.48 8.38
CA ARG A 139 10.69 3.55 9.85
C ARG A 139 10.97 2.20 10.47
N VAL A 140 11.66 2.18 11.59
CA VAL A 140 11.92 0.97 12.39
C VAL A 140 10.61 0.26 12.77
N ALA A 141 9.55 1.02 13.06
CA ALA A 141 8.24 0.47 13.40
C ALA A 141 7.63 -0.35 12.26
N ASP A 142 7.89 0.04 11.01
CA ASP A 142 7.40 -0.70 9.84
C ASP A 142 8.10 -2.06 9.71
N ASP A 143 9.41 -2.12 9.96
CA ASP A 143 10.17 -3.38 9.95
C ASP A 143 9.72 -4.30 11.09
N ALA A 144 9.47 -3.76 12.27
CA ALA A 144 8.95 -4.52 13.40
C ALA A 144 7.56 -5.08 13.12
N ALA A 145 6.69 -4.31 12.45
CA ALA A 145 5.37 -4.76 12.05
C ALA A 145 5.46 -5.93 11.07
N LEU A 146 6.38 -5.88 10.11
CA LEU A 146 6.61 -6.97 9.17
C LEU A 146 7.12 -8.23 9.88
N ALA A 147 8.03 -8.07 10.85
CA ALA A 147 8.64 -9.18 11.58
C ALA A 147 7.61 -10.02 12.34
N ARG A 148 6.52 -9.44 12.84
CA ARG A 148 5.46 -10.20 13.53
C ARG A 148 4.76 -11.22 12.63
N TRP A 149 4.84 -11.05 11.30
CA TRP A 149 4.34 -12.01 10.33
C TRP A 149 5.35 -13.10 9.98
N GLY A 150 6.53 -13.07 10.61
CA GLY A 150 7.62 -14.01 10.36
C GLY A 150 8.41 -13.71 9.09
N ILE A 151 8.40 -12.45 8.64
CA ILE A 151 9.09 -12.03 7.42
C ILE A 151 10.25 -11.11 7.80
N ALA A 152 11.45 -11.44 7.34
CA ALA A 152 12.62 -10.59 7.52
C ALA A 152 12.55 -9.41 6.53
N ALA A 153 12.97 -8.22 7.01
CA ALA A 153 13.09 -7.05 6.14
C ALA A 153 14.16 -7.30 5.08
N ALA A 154 13.87 -6.93 3.82
CA ALA A 154 14.87 -6.99 2.77
C ALA A 154 15.94 -5.92 3.01
N PRO A 155 17.22 -6.18 2.59
CA PRO A 155 18.23 -5.14 2.62
C PRO A 155 17.77 -3.93 1.82
N GLN A 156 17.92 -2.73 2.39
CA GLN A 156 17.59 -1.51 1.68
C GLN A 156 18.59 -1.33 0.54
N LEU A 157 18.07 -1.11 -0.66
CA LEU A 157 18.90 -0.72 -1.78
C LEU A 157 19.28 0.75 -1.55
N GLY A 158 20.49 0.94 -1.09
CA GLY A 158 21.03 2.26 -0.78
C GLY A 158 21.14 3.17 -1.99
#